data_0cd75cbddc45dc3c61e5139882f29cf9
#
_entry.id   0cd75cbddc45dc3c61e5139882f29cf9
#
_cell.length_a   1.000
_cell.length_b   1.000
_cell.length_c   1.000
_cell.angle_alpha   90.00
_cell.angle_beta   90.00
_cell.angle_gamma   90.00
#
_symmetry.space_group_name_H-M   'P 1'
#
loop_
_entity.id
_entity.type
_entity.pdbx_description
1 polymer ?
#
loop_
_entity_poly.entity_id
_entity_poly.type
_entity_poly.pdbx_seq_one_letter_code
_entity_poly.pdbx_strand_id
1 'polypeptide(L)'
;SGPVATIPAENPKALKGAQLVYDGDIPMMHGKGMGSSFYGTDGRVECHRGRIGLWLGDKFIAGRTGGDRNVNLGKELDKLESEFLKDAKVKLYRSNSHIPDFLKSMRSRKKPCTHEIIGARTSIACHLLNQTYYNHAAIKWNPKENAFAAGGDPAWLTRNYRGEFKV
;
A
#
# COMPACT_ATOMS: atom_id res chain seq x y z
N SER A 1 3.24 -15.09 -7.50
CA SER A 1 3.98 -14.03 -8.16
C SER A 1 4.08 -12.81 -7.26
N GLY A 2 4.93 -11.87 -7.57
CA GLY A 2 5.21 -10.68 -6.78
C GLY A 2 4.80 -9.40 -7.50
N PRO A 3 4.84 -8.25 -6.82
CA PRO A 3 4.49 -6.98 -7.42
C PRO A 3 5.44 -6.61 -8.57
N VAL A 4 4.89 -5.93 -9.56
CA VAL A 4 5.64 -5.32 -10.66
C VAL A 4 5.61 -3.81 -10.45
N ALA A 5 6.78 -3.20 -10.30
CA ALA A 5 6.92 -1.75 -10.23
C ALA A 5 7.25 -1.21 -11.63
N THR A 6 6.45 -0.28 -12.12
CA THR A 6 6.61 0.30 -13.45
C THR A 6 6.46 1.81 -13.42
N ILE A 7 6.99 2.48 -14.44
CA ILE A 7 6.65 3.86 -14.77
C ILE A 7 5.70 3.78 -15.96
N PRO A 8 4.42 4.14 -15.80
CA PRO A 8 3.47 4.08 -16.89
C PRO A 8 3.87 5.09 -17.96
N ALA A 9 4.19 4.59 -19.16
CA ALA A 9 4.65 5.43 -20.26
C ALA A 9 3.53 6.29 -20.86
N GLU A 10 2.25 5.88 -20.80
CA GLU A 10 1.22 6.45 -21.65
C GLU A 10 -0.20 6.47 -21.09
N ASN A 11 -0.41 6.50 -19.79
CA ASN A 11 -1.77 6.68 -19.29
C ASN A 11 -2.03 8.15 -18.97
N PRO A 12 -2.81 8.89 -19.78
CA PRO A 12 -3.09 10.31 -19.53
C PRO A 12 -3.89 10.58 -18.26
N LYS A 13 -4.54 9.56 -17.67
CA LYS A 13 -5.18 9.62 -16.37
C LYS A 13 -4.28 9.15 -15.24
N ALA A 14 -3.13 8.56 -15.53
CA ALA A 14 -2.17 8.15 -14.52
C ALA A 14 -1.46 9.38 -13.95
N LEU A 15 -1.36 9.42 -12.65
CA LEU A 15 -0.47 10.36 -11.97
C LEU A 15 0.95 10.10 -12.46
N LYS A 16 1.70 11.15 -12.77
CA LYS A 16 3.11 11.05 -13.11
C LYS A 16 3.84 10.42 -11.92
N GLY A 17 4.43 9.25 -12.12
CA GLY A 17 5.19 8.58 -11.05
C GLY A 17 5.27 7.06 -11.23
N ALA A 18 5.99 6.43 -10.31
CA ALA A 18 6.12 4.99 -10.27
C ALA A 18 4.81 4.33 -9.80
N GLN A 19 4.47 3.21 -10.40
CA GLN A 19 3.28 2.42 -10.12
C GLN A 19 3.66 1.01 -9.69
N LEU A 20 2.95 0.47 -8.70
CA LEU A 20 3.00 -0.93 -8.31
C LEU A 20 1.77 -1.65 -8.84
N VAL A 21 1.98 -2.76 -9.53
CA VAL A 21 0.90 -3.64 -10.01
C VAL A 21 1.08 -4.98 -9.30
N TYR A 22 0.03 -5.43 -8.62
CA TYR A 22 -0.04 -6.76 -8.03
C TYR A 22 -0.67 -7.77 -8.99
N ASP A 23 -0.51 -9.06 -8.70
CA ASP A 23 -1.19 -10.11 -9.42
C ASP A 23 -2.70 -9.85 -9.47
N GLY A 24 -3.28 -9.95 -10.67
CA GLY A 24 -4.68 -9.63 -10.91
C GLY A 24 -4.91 -8.20 -11.36
N ASP A 25 -3.85 -7.53 -11.85
CA ASP A 25 -3.93 -6.20 -12.47
C ASP A 25 -4.53 -5.10 -11.60
N ILE A 26 -4.33 -5.19 -10.28
CA ILE A 26 -4.72 -4.13 -9.36
C ILE A 26 -3.58 -3.13 -9.22
N PRO A 27 -3.62 -1.98 -9.90
CA PRO A 27 -2.59 -0.96 -9.76
C PRO A 27 -2.72 -0.25 -8.42
N MET A 28 -1.58 -0.08 -7.76
CA MET A 28 -1.43 0.79 -6.61
C MET A 28 -0.59 1.99 -7.03
N MET A 29 -1.13 3.17 -6.90
CA MET A 29 -0.42 4.41 -7.22
C MET A 29 -0.08 5.18 -5.96
N HIS A 30 1.13 5.72 -5.92
CA HIS A 30 1.51 6.71 -4.93
C HIS A 30 0.85 8.04 -5.32
N GLY A 31 -0.16 8.47 -4.55
CA GLY A 31 -0.87 9.71 -4.81
C GLY A 31 -0.07 10.95 -4.44
N LYS A 32 -0.59 12.12 -4.81
CA LYS A 32 -0.05 13.40 -4.31
C LYS A 32 -0.13 13.44 -2.78
N GLY A 33 1.01 13.57 -2.13
CA GLY A 33 1.12 13.60 -0.68
C GLY A 33 1.38 12.21 -0.07
N MET A 34 1.05 12.05 1.20
CA MET A 34 1.30 10.81 1.95
C MET A 34 0.09 9.87 1.88
N GLY A 35 -0.03 9.10 0.79
CA GLY A 35 -1.13 8.18 0.64
C GLY A 35 -0.97 7.24 -0.52
N SER A 36 -1.90 6.30 -0.63
CA SER A 36 -1.96 5.29 -1.69
C SER A 36 -3.37 5.21 -2.24
N SER A 37 -3.47 4.97 -3.53
CA SER A 37 -4.72 4.70 -4.22
C SER A 37 -4.66 3.29 -4.78
N PHE A 38 -5.72 2.52 -4.55
CA PHE A 38 -5.88 1.14 -5.01
C PHE A 38 -7.02 1.12 -6.03
N TYR A 39 -6.73 0.66 -7.23
CA TYR A 39 -7.69 0.62 -8.33
C TYR A 39 -8.14 -0.82 -8.57
N GLY A 40 -9.43 -1.07 -8.44
CA GLY A 40 -10.08 -2.32 -8.81
C GLY A 40 -10.82 -2.19 -10.13
N THR A 41 -11.47 -3.29 -10.56
CA THR A 41 -12.28 -3.32 -11.78
C THR A 41 -13.46 -2.34 -11.74
N ASP A 42 -14.11 -2.23 -10.59
CA ASP A 42 -15.36 -1.49 -10.45
C ASP A 42 -15.20 -0.14 -9.74
N GLY A 43 -14.00 0.16 -9.21
CA GLY A 43 -13.78 1.39 -8.49
C GLY A 43 -12.39 1.52 -7.91
N ARG A 44 -12.24 2.47 -6.99
CA ARG A 44 -10.96 2.71 -6.31
C ARG A 44 -11.15 3.04 -4.84
N VAL A 45 -10.14 2.71 -4.06
CA VAL A 45 -10.00 3.16 -2.68
C VAL A 45 -8.76 4.04 -2.57
N GLU A 46 -8.90 5.20 -1.99
CA GLU A 46 -7.81 6.11 -1.68
C GLU A 46 -7.62 6.18 -0.17
N CYS A 47 -6.40 5.93 0.30
CA CYS A 47 -6.01 6.02 1.70
C CYS A 47 -4.91 7.05 1.86
N HIS A 48 -5.18 8.08 2.67
CA HIS A 48 -4.22 9.09 3.06
C HIS A 48 -4.24 9.25 4.58
N ARG A 49 -3.25 9.91 5.14
CA ARG A 49 -3.24 10.21 6.57
C ARG A 49 -4.49 11.03 6.95
N GLY A 50 -5.39 10.42 7.74
CA GLY A 50 -6.65 11.04 8.17
C GLY A 50 -7.72 11.16 7.09
N ARG A 51 -7.55 10.52 5.93
CA ARG A 51 -8.52 10.48 4.85
C ARG A 51 -8.62 9.07 4.27
N ILE A 52 -9.82 8.66 3.96
CA ILE A 52 -10.09 7.46 3.17
C ILE A 52 -11.30 7.74 2.30
N GLY A 53 -11.33 7.24 1.10
CA GLY A 53 -12.47 7.37 0.20
C GLY A 53 -12.64 6.13 -0.64
N LEU A 54 -13.89 5.77 -0.90
CA LEU A 54 -14.30 4.73 -1.83
C LEU A 54 -15.07 5.36 -2.97
N TRP A 55 -14.72 5.03 -4.18
CA TRP A 55 -15.44 5.35 -5.41
C TRP A 55 -15.83 4.07 -6.14
N LEU A 56 -17.05 4.02 -6.65
CA LEU A 56 -17.49 3.03 -7.64
C LEU A 56 -17.63 3.75 -8.98
N GLY A 57 -16.81 3.37 -9.95
CA GLY A 57 -16.59 4.20 -11.12
C GLY A 57 -16.09 5.59 -10.70
N ASP A 58 -16.75 6.63 -11.18
CA ASP A 58 -16.46 8.03 -10.83
C ASP A 58 -17.30 8.54 -9.64
N LYS A 59 -18.24 7.73 -9.13
CA LYS A 59 -19.13 8.13 -8.03
C LYS A 59 -18.44 7.92 -6.68
N PHE A 60 -18.34 9.00 -5.90
CA PHE A 60 -17.93 8.91 -4.49
C PHE A 60 -19.03 8.24 -3.65
N ILE A 61 -18.68 7.22 -2.90
CA ILE A 61 -19.63 6.40 -2.13
C ILE A 61 -19.57 6.73 -0.66
N ALA A 62 -18.39 6.70 -0.06
CA ALA A 62 -18.20 6.92 1.35
C ALA A 62 -16.76 7.27 1.71
N GLY A 63 -16.58 7.83 2.89
CA GLY A 63 -15.29 8.19 3.44
C GLY A 63 -15.19 9.69 3.69
N ARG A 64 -13.95 10.17 3.81
CA ARG A 64 -13.63 11.57 3.99
C ARG A 64 -12.58 12.00 2.98
N THR A 65 -12.97 12.90 2.07
CA THR A 65 -12.07 13.52 1.10
C THR A 65 -11.76 14.96 1.50
N GLY A 66 -10.54 15.41 1.28
CA GLY A 66 -10.16 16.78 1.59
C GLY A 66 -10.06 17.10 3.08
N GLY A 67 -10.30 18.35 3.43
CA GLY A 67 -10.14 18.89 4.79
C GLY A 67 -11.39 18.85 5.65
N ASP A 68 -12.47 18.19 5.23
CA ASP A 68 -13.72 18.17 6.01
C ASP A 68 -13.53 17.34 7.29
N ARG A 69 -13.34 18.08 8.38
CA ARG A 69 -13.17 17.51 9.73
C ARG A 69 -14.50 17.12 10.39
N ASN A 70 -15.64 17.49 9.80
CA ASN A 70 -16.97 17.20 10.36
C ASN A 70 -17.40 15.76 10.07
N VAL A 71 -16.79 15.12 9.06
CA VAL A 71 -17.08 13.71 8.74
C VAL A 71 -16.40 12.81 9.76
N ASN A 72 -17.22 12.03 10.48
CA ASN A 72 -16.73 11.00 11.39
C ASN A 72 -16.24 9.78 10.59
N LEU A 73 -14.94 9.67 10.42
CA LEU A 73 -14.32 8.60 9.63
C LEU A 73 -14.66 7.20 10.16
N GLY A 74 -14.83 7.03 11.47
CA GLY A 74 -15.23 5.76 12.06
C GLY A 74 -16.60 5.32 11.57
N LYS A 75 -17.59 6.22 11.59
CA LYS A 75 -18.94 5.94 11.07
C LYS A 75 -18.94 5.63 9.57
N GLU A 76 -18.14 6.37 8.79
CA GLU A 76 -18.00 6.08 7.36
C GLU A 76 -17.40 4.69 7.10
N LEU A 77 -16.39 4.30 7.88
CA LEU A 77 -15.83 2.95 7.80
C LEU A 77 -16.81 1.87 8.21
N ASP A 78 -17.62 2.10 9.27
CA ASP A 78 -18.68 1.17 9.71
C ASP A 78 -19.73 1.00 8.60
N LYS A 79 -20.11 2.08 7.94
CA LYS A 79 -20.99 2.06 6.77
C LYS A 79 -20.41 1.24 5.62
N LEU A 80 -19.15 1.49 5.26
CA LEU A 80 -18.48 0.72 4.21
C LEU A 80 -18.42 -0.77 4.53
N GLU A 81 -18.13 -1.12 5.79
CA GLU A 81 -18.06 -2.51 6.22
C GLU A 81 -19.42 -3.19 6.14
N SER A 82 -20.48 -2.51 6.58
CA SER A 82 -21.84 -3.08 6.59
C SER A 82 -22.49 -3.18 5.21
N GLU A 83 -22.23 -2.23 4.33
CA GLU A 83 -22.86 -2.18 3.00
C GLU A 83 -22.07 -2.94 1.93
N PHE A 84 -20.72 -2.86 1.93
CA PHE A 84 -19.89 -3.38 0.85
C PHE A 84 -19.04 -4.58 1.25
N LEU A 85 -18.72 -4.74 2.53
CA LEU A 85 -17.79 -5.78 2.99
C LEU A 85 -18.47 -6.84 3.87
N LYS A 86 -19.80 -6.79 4.06
CA LYS A 86 -20.53 -7.75 4.89
C LYS A 86 -20.29 -9.19 4.45
N ASP A 87 -20.25 -9.44 3.15
CA ASP A 87 -20.09 -10.76 2.53
C ASP A 87 -18.64 -11.05 2.13
N ALA A 88 -17.68 -10.20 2.52
CA ALA A 88 -16.28 -10.38 2.19
C ALA A 88 -15.74 -11.68 2.81
N LYS A 89 -15.13 -12.53 1.97
CA LYS A 89 -14.52 -13.80 2.39
C LYS A 89 -13.36 -13.59 3.36
N VAL A 90 -12.67 -12.47 3.23
CA VAL A 90 -11.55 -12.10 4.11
C VAL A 90 -11.99 -10.95 4.99
N LYS A 91 -11.98 -11.17 6.30
CA LYS A 91 -12.19 -10.12 7.29
C LYS A 91 -10.84 -9.55 7.71
N LEU A 92 -10.67 -8.26 7.54
CA LEU A 92 -9.44 -7.58 7.93
C LEU A 92 -9.41 -7.37 9.45
N TYR A 93 -8.19 -7.43 10.01
CA TYR A 93 -7.97 -7.08 11.41
C TYR A 93 -8.25 -5.58 11.61
N ARG A 94 -9.14 -5.25 12.53
CA ARG A 94 -9.48 -3.87 12.87
C ARG A 94 -8.82 -3.46 14.17
N SER A 95 -8.10 -2.35 14.14
CA SER A 95 -7.55 -1.71 15.32
C SER A 95 -7.85 -0.21 15.28
N ASN A 96 -8.41 0.30 16.38
CA ASN A 96 -8.74 1.72 16.51
C ASN A 96 -7.54 2.55 17.02
N SER A 97 -6.53 1.90 17.58
CA SER A 97 -5.32 2.55 18.09
C SER A 97 -4.16 1.57 18.13
N HIS A 98 -3.01 2.01 17.68
CA HIS A 98 -1.80 1.18 17.59
C HIS A 98 -1.18 0.87 18.96
N ILE A 99 -1.26 1.77 19.95
CA ILE A 99 -0.67 1.54 21.28
C ILE A 99 -1.41 0.44 22.06
N PRO A 100 -2.76 0.51 22.26
CA PRO A 100 -3.49 -0.59 22.86
C PRO A 100 -3.35 -1.90 22.11
N ASP A 101 -3.29 -1.88 20.78
CA ASP A 101 -3.10 -3.08 19.97
C ASP A 101 -1.73 -3.72 20.24
N PHE A 102 -0.68 -2.92 20.31
CA PHE A 102 0.66 -3.37 20.67
C PHE A 102 0.70 -4.00 22.08
N LEU A 103 0.16 -3.32 23.06
CA LEU A 103 0.11 -3.82 24.44
C LEU A 103 -0.70 -5.13 24.59
N LYS A 104 -1.84 -5.22 23.87
CA LYS A 104 -2.64 -6.44 23.78
C LYS A 104 -1.86 -7.58 23.14
N SER A 105 -1.11 -7.28 22.07
CA SER A 105 -0.29 -8.25 21.36
C SER A 105 0.88 -8.76 22.22
N MET A 106 1.50 -7.89 22.98
CA MET A 106 2.54 -8.28 23.96
C MET A 106 2.01 -9.29 24.99
N ARG A 107 0.82 -9.02 25.54
CA ARG A 107 0.19 -9.89 26.55
C ARG A 107 -0.30 -11.22 25.97
N SER A 108 -0.94 -11.16 24.82
CA SER A 108 -1.55 -12.33 24.18
C SER A 108 -0.59 -13.16 23.33
N ARG A 109 0.61 -12.63 23.04
CA ARG A 109 1.58 -13.20 22.09
C ARG A 109 1.03 -13.39 20.67
N LYS A 110 -0.06 -12.68 20.33
CA LYS A 110 -0.62 -12.63 18.98
C LYS A 110 -0.06 -11.46 18.23
N LYS A 111 0.04 -11.57 16.90
CA LYS A 111 0.56 -10.51 16.04
C LYS A 111 -0.35 -9.29 16.06
N PRO A 112 0.19 -8.06 16.18
CA PRO A 112 -0.58 -6.83 16.03
C PRO A 112 -1.01 -6.61 14.56
N CYS A 113 -1.89 -5.64 14.35
CA CYS A 113 -2.36 -5.27 13.01
C CYS A 113 -1.21 -4.99 12.03
N THR A 114 -0.18 -4.27 12.51
CA THR A 114 1.01 -3.87 11.73
C THR A 114 2.24 -4.61 12.24
N HIS A 115 2.26 -5.94 12.14
CA HIS A 115 3.40 -6.73 12.55
C HIS A 115 4.58 -6.64 11.56
N GLU A 116 5.72 -7.21 11.94
CA GLU A 116 6.99 -7.11 11.24
C GLU A 116 6.94 -7.48 9.75
N ILE A 117 6.19 -8.51 9.39
CA ILE A 117 6.08 -8.95 7.98
C ILE A 117 5.34 -7.91 7.13
N ILE A 118 4.27 -7.30 7.70
CA ILE A 118 3.53 -6.24 7.00
C ILE A 118 4.43 -5.01 6.83
N GLY A 119 5.15 -4.63 7.88
CA GLY A 119 6.11 -3.52 7.82
C GLY A 119 7.20 -3.76 6.78
N ALA A 120 7.81 -4.94 6.78
CA ALA A 120 8.85 -5.30 5.82
C ALA A 120 8.33 -5.26 4.37
N ARG A 121 7.15 -5.87 4.09
CA ARG A 121 6.54 -5.84 2.75
C ARG A 121 6.21 -4.43 2.28
N THR A 122 5.71 -3.59 3.17
CA THR A 122 5.43 -2.18 2.88
C THR A 122 6.71 -1.43 2.53
N SER A 123 7.77 -1.63 3.30
CA SER A 123 9.09 -1.02 3.03
C SER A 123 9.67 -1.50 1.70
N ILE A 124 9.59 -2.79 1.40
CA ILE A 124 10.02 -3.34 0.11
C ILE A 124 9.24 -2.67 -1.04
N ALA A 125 7.92 -2.55 -0.92
CA ALA A 125 7.09 -1.89 -1.93
C ALA A 125 7.53 -0.43 -2.17
N CYS A 126 7.80 0.32 -1.11
CA CYS A 126 8.33 1.69 -1.21
C CYS A 126 9.71 1.73 -1.88
N HIS A 127 10.59 0.80 -1.54
CA HIS A 127 11.91 0.73 -2.17
C HIS A 127 11.85 0.33 -3.65
N LEU A 128 10.97 -0.59 -4.03
CA LEU A 128 10.75 -0.96 -5.43
C LEU A 128 10.26 0.25 -6.26
N LEU A 129 9.33 1.05 -5.72
CA LEU A 129 8.90 2.29 -6.36
C LEU A 129 10.06 3.28 -6.54
N ASN A 130 10.90 3.45 -5.52
CA ASN A 130 12.08 4.32 -5.61
C ASN A 130 13.08 3.82 -6.64
N GLN A 131 13.39 2.53 -6.65
CA GLN A 131 14.32 1.93 -7.61
C GLN A 131 13.80 2.07 -9.05
N THR A 132 12.51 1.81 -9.26
CA THR A 132 11.86 2.02 -10.56
C THR A 132 11.97 3.48 -11.00
N TYR A 133 11.71 4.42 -10.09
CA TYR A 133 11.78 5.85 -10.38
C TYR A 133 13.20 6.32 -10.72
N TYR A 134 14.19 5.95 -9.91
CA TYR A 134 15.57 6.41 -10.10
C TYR A 134 16.28 5.74 -11.28
N ASN A 135 15.96 4.49 -11.56
CA ASN A 135 16.65 3.73 -12.62
C ASN A 135 15.84 3.65 -13.93
N HIS A 136 14.63 4.23 -13.97
CA HIS A 136 13.73 4.17 -15.13
C HIS A 136 13.50 2.74 -15.65
N ALA A 137 13.42 1.77 -14.73
CA ALA A 137 13.31 0.35 -15.03
C ALA A 137 12.00 -0.24 -14.51
N ALA A 138 11.38 -1.12 -15.30
CA ALA A 138 10.29 -1.96 -14.80
C ALA A 138 10.88 -3.13 -13.99
N ILE A 139 10.47 -3.27 -12.74
CA ILE A 139 11.03 -4.24 -11.79
C ILE A 139 9.95 -5.24 -11.40
N LYS A 140 10.26 -6.54 -11.51
CA LYS A 140 9.45 -7.61 -10.98
C LYS A 140 10.13 -8.20 -9.74
N TRP A 141 9.39 -8.27 -8.64
CA TRP A 141 9.88 -8.77 -7.37
C TRP A 141 9.42 -10.19 -7.08
N ASN A 142 10.32 -11.02 -6.56
CA ASN A 142 10.00 -12.33 -6.01
C ASN A 142 9.96 -12.26 -4.47
N PRO A 143 8.77 -12.25 -3.84
CA PRO A 143 8.66 -12.10 -2.39
C PRO A 143 9.07 -13.36 -1.60
N LYS A 144 9.23 -14.52 -2.25
CA LYS A 144 9.70 -15.74 -1.60
C LYS A 144 11.22 -15.74 -1.45
N GLU A 145 11.91 -15.25 -2.46
CA GLU A 145 13.37 -15.20 -2.51
C GLU A 145 13.93 -13.86 -2.03
N ASN A 146 13.07 -12.86 -1.79
CA ASN A 146 13.45 -11.48 -1.50
C ASN A 146 14.46 -10.93 -2.51
N ALA A 147 14.20 -11.15 -3.79
CA ALA A 147 15.08 -10.82 -4.90
C ALA A 147 14.30 -10.27 -6.11
N PHE A 148 14.99 -9.63 -7.02
CA PHE A 148 14.41 -9.28 -8.31
C PHE A 148 14.19 -10.54 -9.16
N ALA A 149 12.97 -10.73 -9.64
CA ALA A 149 12.68 -11.77 -10.62
C ALA A 149 12.99 -11.32 -12.05
N ALA A 150 12.90 -10.01 -12.32
CA ALA A 150 13.27 -9.39 -13.59
C ALA A 150 13.43 -7.88 -13.42
N GLY A 151 14.21 -7.26 -14.30
CA GLY A 151 14.29 -5.81 -14.50
C GLY A 151 15.06 -5.03 -13.43
N GLY A 152 15.54 -5.67 -12.38
CA GLY A 152 16.35 -5.05 -11.33
C GLY A 152 17.80 -5.54 -11.35
N ASP A 153 18.72 -4.67 -10.97
CA ASP A 153 20.11 -5.05 -10.75
C ASP A 153 20.28 -5.52 -9.29
N PRO A 154 20.83 -6.73 -9.03
CA PRO A 154 21.10 -7.22 -7.69
C PRO A 154 21.90 -6.23 -6.81
N ALA A 155 22.74 -5.40 -7.41
CA ALA A 155 23.49 -4.36 -6.69
C ALA A 155 22.58 -3.33 -6.00
N TRP A 156 21.32 -3.15 -6.45
CA TRP A 156 20.37 -2.24 -5.83
C TRP A 156 19.79 -2.77 -4.51
N LEU A 157 19.99 -4.04 -4.20
CA LEU A 157 19.56 -4.65 -2.93
C LEU A 157 20.52 -4.36 -1.78
N THR A 158 21.71 -3.90 -2.11
CA THR A 158 22.77 -3.62 -1.15
C THR A 158 23.26 -2.20 -1.31
N ARG A 159 23.95 -1.70 -0.31
CA ARG A 159 24.71 -0.47 -0.43
C ARG A 159 26.06 -0.63 0.24
N ASN A 160 27.07 0.08 -0.22
CA ASN A 160 28.35 0.13 0.44
C ASN A 160 28.19 0.74 1.84
N TYR A 161 28.71 0.05 2.83
CA TYR A 161 28.77 0.58 4.19
C TYR A 161 29.76 1.72 4.26
N ARG A 162 29.46 2.71 5.10
CA ARG A 162 30.36 3.84 5.33
C ARG A 162 31.38 3.47 6.43
N GLY A 163 32.68 3.60 6.13
CA GLY A 163 33.74 3.38 7.09
C GLY A 163 33.84 1.94 7.61
N GLU A 164 34.06 1.81 8.91
CA GLU A 164 34.33 0.53 9.58
C GLU A 164 33.09 -0.30 9.90
N PHE A 165 31.89 0.25 9.71
CA PHE A 165 30.63 -0.44 9.98
C PHE A 165 30.32 -1.43 8.86
N LYS A 166 30.77 -2.66 9.02
CA LYS A 166 30.41 -3.83 8.19
C LYS A 166 29.46 -4.71 9.01
N VAL A 167 28.30 -5.03 8.47
CA VAL A 167 27.36 -6.00 9.04
C VAL A 167 27.43 -7.28 8.24
#